data_d4a207b79354a9b79b00873993d50e32
#
_entry.id   d4a207b79354a9b79b00873993d50e32
#
_cell.length_a   1.000
_cell.length_b   1.000
_cell.length_c   1.000
_cell.angle_alpha   90.00
_cell.angle_beta   90.00
_cell.angle_gamma   90.00
#
_symmetry.space_group_name_H-M   'P 1'
#
loop_
_entity.id
_entity.type
_entity.pdbx_description
1 polymer ?
#
loop_
_entity_poly.entity_id
_entity_poly.type
_entity_poly.pdbx_seq_one_letter_code
_entity_poly.pdbx_strand_id
1 'polypeptide(L)'
;MRSHDDAAPDSRRGVGGGLTIRLARVHDHLDQQVPKGQWRVLVDRLWPRGIRKDRLELSDWDKDVAPSTALRKEFHSDHLSFEEFRVRYTAELDASGAGEQLLDRARSEDVDEVLLLIAAKDAEHNHGIVLREHLLGR
;
A
#
# COMPACT_ATOMS: atom_id res chain seq x y z
N MET A 1 24.69 13.47 -1.32
CA MET A 1 24.17 13.45 -1.23
C MET A 1 23.52 13.65 -1.21
N ARG A 2 23.38 13.74 -1.25
CA ARG A 2 22.59 13.91 -1.24
C ARG A 2 22.14 14.21 -0.78
N SER A 3 22.14 14.49 -0.89
CA SER A 3 21.64 14.64 -0.48
C SER A 3 21.14 14.91 -0.15
N HIS A 4 21.13 15.27 -0.22
CA HIS A 4 20.63 15.51 0.22
C HIS A 4 20.27 15.72 0.96
N ASP A 5 20.44 16.04 0.95
CA ASP A 5 20.04 16.19 1.69
C ASP A 5 19.57 16.62 2.21
N ASP A 6 19.42 17.10 2.31
CA ASP A 6 18.88 17.39 2.78
C ASP A 6 18.11 17.74 3.11
N ALA A 7 17.79 18.05 3.15
CA ALA A 7 17.17 18.50 3.55
C ALA A 7 16.10 18.35 3.87
N ALA A 8 15.40 18.37 3.73
CA ALA A 8 14.41 18.22 4.14
C ALA A 8 14.05 17.71 4.86
N PRO A 9 13.91 17.95 5.16
CA PRO A 9 13.64 17.46 6.05
C PRO A 9 13.15 16.37 6.33
N ASP A 10 13.06 16.47 6.30
CA ASP A 10 12.76 15.68 6.65
C ASP A 10 11.72 14.87 7.13
N SER A 11 10.89 15.13 6.97
CA SER A 11 9.69 14.51 7.45
C SER A 11 9.59 13.05 7.06
N ARG A 12 10.05 12.73 5.93
CA ARG A 12 10.09 11.34 5.47
C ARG A 12 10.98 10.47 6.36
N ARG A 13 11.85 11.09 7.08
CA ARG A 13 12.76 10.34 7.94
C ARG A 13 12.13 9.89 9.24
N GLY A 14 10.93 10.32 9.49
CA GLY A 14 10.28 9.94 10.72
C GLY A 14 9.69 8.56 10.70
N VAL A 15 9.71 7.87 9.56
CA VAL A 15 9.01 6.61 9.42
C VAL A 15 9.92 5.56 8.82
N GLY A 16 10.02 4.42 9.51
CA GLY A 16 10.52 3.21 8.92
C GLY A 16 11.83 3.32 8.18
N GLY A 17 12.80 4.07 8.71
CA GLY A 17 14.10 4.19 8.06
C GLY A 17 14.10 5.16 6.90
N GLY A 18 13.18 6.09 6.86
CA GLY A 18 13.17 7.15 5.88
C GLY A 18 12.32 6.87 4.64
N LEU A 19 11.51 5.81 4.68
CA LEU A 19 10.60 5.53 3.58
C LEU A 19 9.44 6.51 3.58
N THR A 20 9.10 7.01 2.39
CA THR A 20 7.86 7.73 2.15
C THR A 20 6.84 6.71 1.67
N ILE A 21 5.63 6.76 2.20
CA ILE A 21 4.58 5.81 1.85
C ILE A 21 3.43 6.57 1.21
N ARG A 22 3.17 6.26 -0.06
CA ARG A 22 2.11 6.90 -0.84
C ARG A 22 1.10 5.88 -1.27
N LEU A 23 -0.10 6.36 -1.59
CA LEU A 23 -1.21 5.53 -2.05
C LEU A 23 -1.73 6.09 -3.36
N ALA A 24 -1.98 5.23 -4.34
CA ALA A 24 -2.53 5.63 -5.62
C ALA A 24 -3.41 4.52 -6.19
N ARG A 25 -4.17 4.86 -7.23
CA ARG A 25 -4.98 3.88 -7.93
C ARG A 25 -4.18 3.27 -9.07
N VAL A 26 -4.40 1.99 -9.28
CA VAL A 26 -3.82 1.26 -10.42
C VAL A 26 -4.05 2.02 -11.73
N HIS A 27 -5.26 2.55 -11.93
CA HIS A 27 -5.63 3.17 -13.20
C HIS A 27 -4.83 4.43 -13.52
N ASP A 28 -4.21 5.04 -12.52
CA ASP A 28 -3.39 6.23 -12.73
C ASP A 28 -1.94 5.89 -13.08
N HIS A 29 -1.59 4.61 -13.08
CA HIS A 29 -0.21 4.16 -13.29
C HIS A 29 -0.06 3.11 -14.39
N LEU A 30 -1.09 2.95 -15.23
CA LEU A 30 -0.99 2.02 -16.35
C LEU A 30 0.04 2.51 -17.35
N ASP A 31 0.78 1.56 -17.94
CA ASP A 31 1.76 1.83 -18.99
C ASP A 31 2.91 2.72 -18.54
N GLN A 32 3.17 2.75 -17.24
CA GLN A 32 4.26 3.56 -16.67
C GLN A 32 5.29 2.65 -16.04
N GLN A 33 6.56 2.93 -16.32
CA GLN A 33 7.65 2.22 -15.68
C GLN A 33 7.76 2.63 -14.21
N VAL A 34 8.22 1.71 -13.38
CA VAL A 34 8.51 2.02 -11.98
C VAL A 34 9.73 2.92 -11.93
N PRO A 35 9.62 4.13 -11.37
CA PRO A 35 10.77 5.02 -11.30
C PRO A 35 11.86 4.47 -10.38
N LYS A 36 13.08 4.88 -10.65
CA LYS A 36 14.19 4.55 -9.76
C LYS A 36 13.89 5.13 -8.36
N GLY A 37 14.19 4.36 -7.35
CA GLY A 37 13.94 4.78 -5.96
C GLY A 37 12.54 4.51 -5.45
N GLN A 38 11.65 4.00 -6.30
CA GLN A 38 10.29 3.66 -5.89
C GLN A 38 10.10 2.14 -5.86
N TRP A 39 9.43 1.66 -4.83
CA TRP A 39 8.99 0.28 -4.74
C TRP A 39 7.47 0.30 -4.90
N ARG A 40 6.99 -0.17 -6.04
CA ARG A 40 5.57 -0.10 -6.39
C ARG A 40 4.94 -1.45 -6.15
N VAL A 41 3.97 -1.49 -5.24
CA VAL A 41 3.38 -2.76 -4.81
C VAL A 41 1.86 -2.71 -4.91
N LEU A 42 1.30 -3.73 -5.55
CA LEU A 42 -0.16 -3.91 -5.58
C LEU A 42 -0.56 -4.57 -4.28
N VAL A 43 -1.50 -3.97 -3.56
CA VAL A 43 -1.91 -4.45 -2.24
C VAL A 43 -3.36 -4.96 -2.21
N ASP A 44 -3.88 -5.30 -3.37
CA ASP A 44 -5.17 -5.97 -3.51
C ASP A 44 -4.97 -7.48 -3.47
N ARG A 45 -5.98 -8.20 -2.96
CA ARG A 45 -5.91 -9.66 -2.94
C ARG A 45 -6.07 -10.27 -4.32
N LEU A 46 -6.88 -9.62 -5.17
CA LEU A 46 -7.14 -10.09 -6.53
C LEU A 46 -6.52 -9.14 -7.54
N TRP A 47 -6.13 -9.68 -8.69
CA TRP A 47 -5.65 -8.85 -9.78
C TRP A 47 -6.77 -7.93 -10.26
N PRO A 48 -6.49 -6.65 -10.56
CA PRO A 48 -7.52 -5.72 -11.00
C PRO A 48 -8.23 -6.20 -12.26
N ARG A 49 -9.56 -6.19 -12.22
CA ARG A 49 -10.37 -6.67 -13.32
C ARG A 49 -10.14 -5.82 -14.56
N GLY A 50 -9.95 -6.49 -15.69
CA GLY A 50 -9.82 -5.81 -16.97
C GLY A 50 -8.46 -5.21 -17.26
N ILE A 51 -7.49 -5.39 -16.37
CA ILE A 51 -6.14 -4.87 -16.57
C ILE A 51 -5.22 -6.02 -17.00
N ARG A 52 -4.64 -5.92 -18.19
CA ARG A 52 -3.64 -6.90 -18.63
C ARG A 52 -2.38 -6.71 -17.81
N LYS A 53 -1.72 -7.83 -17.52
CA LYS A 53 -0.51 -7.78 -16.68
C LYS A 53 0.62 -6.99 -17.32
N ASP A 54 0.69 -6.97 -18.64
CA ASP A 54 1.74 -6.24 -19.36
C ASP A 54 1.50 -4.72 -19.35
N ARG A 55 0.36 -4.26 -18.84
CA ARG A 55 0.07 -2.84 -18.72
C ARG A 55 0.39 -2.26 -17.36
N LEU A 56 0.72 -3.09 -16.39
CA LEU A 56 0.98 -2.62 -15.02
C LEU A 56 2.30 -3.17 -14.54
N GLU A 57 3.32 -2.33 -14.55
CA GLU A 57 4.62 -2.71 -14.03
C GLU A 57 4.64 -2.55 -12.51
N LEU A 58 5.06 -3.59 -11.82
CA LEU A 58 5.08 -3.63 -10.36
C LEU A 58 6.43 -4.10 -9.87
N SER A 59 6.83 -3.62 -8.69
CA SER A 59 7.94 -4.22 -7.96
C SER A 59 7.50 -5.51 -7.29
N ASP A 60 6.24 -5.55 -6.82
CA ASP A 60 5.71 -6.73 -6.15
C ASP A 60 4.18 -6.68 -6.13
N TRP A 61 3.56 -7.82 -5.91
CA TRP A 61 2.13 -7.95 -5.64
C TRP A 61 2.01 -8.66 -4.29
N ASP A 62 1.58 -7.92 -3.27
CA ASP A 62 1.48 -8.44 -1.90
C ASP A 62 0.02 -8.73 -1.56
N LYS A 63 -0.38 -9.98 -1.76
CA LYS A 63 -1.75 -10.40 -1.45
C LYS A 63 -1.99 -10.50 0.05
N ASP A 64 -0.96 -10.84 0.80
CA ASP A 64 -1.11 -11.14 2.22
C ASP A 64 -1.38 -9.90 3.06
N VAL A 65 -1.06 -8.72 2.54
CA VAL A 65 -1.32 -7.49 3.26
C VAL A 65 -2.74 -6.96 3.03
N ALA A 66 -3.46 -7.54 2.07
CA ALA A 66 -4.85 -7.17 1.78
C ALA A 66 -5.77 -7.70 2.88
N PRO A 67 -6.98 -7.11 3.03
CA PRO A 67 -7.96 -7.67 3.96
C PRO A 67 -8.32 -9.10 3.57
N SER A 68 -8.73 -9.89 4.57
CA SER A 68 -9.18 -11.25 4.30
C SER A 68 -10.37 -11.23 3.33
N THR A 69 -10.56 -12.34 2.64
CA THR A 69 -11.68 -12.46 1.71
C THR A 69 -13.02 -12.25 2.43
N ALA A 70 -13.15 -12.80 3.63
CA ALA A 70 -14.38 -12.65 4.41
C ALA A 70 -14.65 -11.19 4.76
N LEU A 71 -13.61 -10.49 5.24
CA LEU A 71 -13.76 -9.08 5.61
C LEU A 71 -14.07 -8.22 4.39
N ARG A 72 -13.40 -8.48 3.28
CA ARG A 72 -13.64 -7.76 2.05
C ARG A 72 -15.08 -7.91 1.58
N LYS A 73 -15.61 -9.13 1.65
CA LYS A 73 -16.99 -9.38 1.23
C LYS A 73 -17.99 -8.65 2.13
N GLU A 74 -17.78 -8.66 3.44
CA GLU A 74 -18.66 -7.94 4.35
C GLU A 74 -18.66 -6.44 4.07
N PHE A 75 -17.49 -5.88 3.82
CA PHE A 75 -17.39 -4.46 3.54
C PHE A 75 -18.06 -4.10 2.21
N HIS A 76 -17.84 -4.91 1.17
CA HIS A 76 -18.41 -4.64 -0.15
C HIS A 76 -19.91 -4.89 -0.22
N SER A 77 -20.46 -5.63 0.72
CA SER A 77 -21.92 -5.85 0.77
C SER A 77 -22.63 -4.83 1.67
N ASP A 78 -21.92 -3.80 2.11
CA ASP A 78 -22.46 -2.74 2.97
C ASP A 78 -22.89 -3.23 4.34
N HIS A 79 -22.36 -4.37 4.80
CA HIS A 79 -22.67 -4.87 6.15
C HIS A 79 -21.78 -4.23 7.21
N LEU A 80 -20.77 -3.44 6.80
CA LEU A 80 -19.88 -2.77 7.72
C LEU A 80 -19.74 -1.31 7.33
N SER A 81 -19.71 -0.43 8.33
CA SER A 81 -19.26 0.94 8.11
C SER A 81 -17.76 0.93 7.83
N PHE A 82 -17.25 2.03 7.29
CA PHE A 82 -15.81 2.14 7.06
C PHE A 82 -15.03 2.07 8.38
N GLU A 83 -15.56 2.65 9.45
CA GLU A 83 -14.89 2.59 10.75
C GLU A 83 -14.86 1.17 11.31
N GLU A 84 -15.94 0.42 11.16
CA GLU A 84 -15.93 -0.99 11.54
C GLU A 84 -14.94 -1.79 10.73
N PHE A 85 -14.88 -1.51 9.43
CA PHE A 85 -13.90 -2.14 8.55
C PHE A 85 -12.48 -1.80 9.01
N ARG A 86 -12.22 -0.53 9.32
CA ARG A 86 -10.90 -0.08 9.78
C ARG A 86 -10.45 -0.87 11.01
N VAL A 87 -11.34 -1.01 11.98
CA VAL A 87 -11.01 -1.73 13.22
C VAL A 87 -10.67 -3.19 12.93
N ARG A 88 -11.48 -3.84 12.11
CA ARG A 88 -11.27 -5.26 11.81
C ARG A 88 -10.03 -5.49 10.96
N TYR A 89 -9.81 -4.65 9.97
CA TYR A 89 -8.65 -4.79 9.10
C TYR A 89 -7.35 -4.53 9.88
N THR A 90 -7.35 -3.51 10.73
CA THR A 90 -6.20 -3.23 11.58
C THR A 90 -5.89 -4.43 12.47
N ALA A 91 -6.93 -5.07 13.03
CA ALA A 91 -6.73 -6.27 13.84
C ALA A 91 -6.12 -7.41 13.03
N GLU A 92 -6.55 -7.59 11.79
CA GLU A 92 -5.95 -8.59 10.90
C GLU A 92 -4.47 -8.31 10.64
N LEU A 93 -4.15 -7.04 10.38
CA LEU A 93 -2.76 -6.64 10.13
C LEU A 93 -1.89 -6.84 11.36
N ASP A 94 -2.41 -6.49 12.54
CA ASP A 94 -1.67 -6.68 13.79
C ASP A 94 -1.41 -8.16 14.05
N ALA A 95 -2.39 -9.01 13.78
CA ALA A 95 -2.27 -10.43 14.05
C ALA A 95 -1.31 -11.12 13.08
N SER A 96 -1.29 -10.71 11.82
CA SER A 96 -0.51 -11.39 10.79
C SER A 96 0.93 -10.90 10.68
N GLY A 97 1.18 -9.64 11.05
CA GLY A 97 2.49 -9.04 10.81
C GLY A 97 2.78 -8.74 9.35
N ALA A 98 1.76 -8.82 8.48
CA ALA A 98 1.98 -8.67 7.04
C ALA A 98 2.48 -7.29 6.66
N GLY A 99 2.03 -6.24 7.38
CA GLY A 99 2.50 -4.88 7.13
C GLY A 99 3.98 -4.73 7.39
N GLU A 100 4.46 -5.26 8.52
CA GLU A 100 5.89 -5.22 8.84
C GLU A 100 6.71 -5.98 7.81
N GLN A 101 6.21 -7.12 7.34
CA GLN A 101 6.89 -7.89 6.32
C GLN A 101 6.98 -7.13 5.01
N LEU A 102 5.92 -6.40 4.65
CA LEU A 102 5.95 -5.56 3.45
C LEU A 102 7.03 -4.50 3.56
N LEU A 103 7.10 -3.81 4.71
CA LEU A 103 8.11 -2.78 4.92
C LEU A 103 9.52 -3.36 4.89
N ASP A 104 9.70 -4.55 5.46
CA ASP A 104 11.02 -5.21 5.46
C ASP A 104 11.48 -5.50 4.03
N ARG A 105 10.55 -5.95 3.17
CA ARG A 105 10.92 -6.20 1.77
C ARG A 105 11.27 -4.91 1.06
N ALA A 106 10.53 -3.84 1.31
CA ALA A 106 10.84 -2.55 0.70
C ALA A 106 12.20 -2.03 1.16
N ARG A 107 12.51 -2.18 2.44
CA ARG A 107 13.79 -1.72 2.98
C ARG A 107 14.97 -2.52 2.45
N SER A 108 14.74 -3.75 2.02
CA SER A 108 15.82 -4.56 1.43
C SER A 108 16.16 -4.11 0.00
N GLU A 109 15.32 -3.27 -0.59
CA GLU A 109 15.58 -2.69 -1.89
C GLU A 109 16.19 -1.31 -1.71
N ASP A 110 16.88 -0.81 -2.72
CA ASP A 110 17.50 0.51 -2.64
C ASP A 110 16.49 1.57 -3.06
N VAL A 111 15.48 1.79 -2.19
CA VAL A 111 14.38 2.70 -2.48
C VAL A 111 14.12 3.62 -1.29
N ASP A 112 13.54 4.78 -1.57
CA ASP A 112 13.13 5.71 -0.53
C ASP A 112 11.62 5.97 -0.55
N GLU A 113 10.90 5.34 -1.47
CA GLU A 113 9.46 5.53 -1.58
C GLU A 113 8.78 4.19 -1.81
N VAL A 114 7.68 3.96 -1.09
CA VAL A 114 6.77 2.85 -1.34
C VAL A 114 5.50 3.44 -1.93
N LEU A 115 5.09 2.96 -3.10
CA LEU A 115 3.83 3.34 -3.69
C LEU A 115 2.87 2.16 -3.60
N LEU A 116 1.86 2.30 -2.76
CA LEU A 116 0.81 1.29 -2.61
C LEU A 116 -0.22 1.52 -3.71
N LEU A 117 -0.53 0.48 -4.48
CA LEU A 117 -1.53 0.57 -5.54
C LEU A 117 -2.75 -0.24 -5.19
N ILE A 118 -3.91 0.34 -5.44
CA ILE A 118 -5.22 -0.31 -5.25
C ILE A 118 -6.07 -0.09 -6.49
N ALA A 119 -7.03 -0.98 -6.69
CA ALA A 119 -7.98 -0.88 -7.79
C ALA A 119 -9.26 -0.13 -7.41
N ALA A 120 -9.53 0.03 -6.13
CA ALA A 120 -10.78 0.63 -5.64
C ALA A 120 -11.01 2.02 -6.23
N LYS A 121 -12.26 2.33 -6.54
CA LYS A 121 -12.62 3.64 -7.11
C LYS A 121 -12.83 4.70 -6.05
N ASP A 122 -13.30 4.30 -4.86
CA ASP A 122 -13.59 5.25 -3.77
C ASP A 122 -12.28 5.73 -3.17
N ALA A 123 -11.98 7.00 -3.33
CA ALA A 123 -10.73 7.59 -2.86
C ALA A 123 -10.71 7.82 -1.35
N GLU A 124 -11.86 7.74 -0.70
CA GLU A 124 -11.97 8.07 0.73
C GLU A 124 -12.25 6.86 1.61
N HIS A 125 -12.78 5.78 1.05
CA HIS A 125 -13.19 4.61 1.82
C HIS A 125 -12.66 3.35 1.15
N ASN A 126 -11.36 3.09 1.32
CA ASN A 126 -10.73 1.91 0.74
C ASN A 126 -9.69 1.37 1.71
N HIS A 127 -9.33 0.11 1.50
CA HIS A 127 -8.38 -0.56 2.40
C HIS A 127 -6.98 0.04 2.34
N GLY A 128 -6.63 0.66 1.23
CA GLY A 128 -5.30 1.28 1.10
C GLY A 128 -5.08 2.40 2.08
N ILE A 129 -6.14 3.16 2.40
CA ILE A 129 -6.07 4.23 3.40
C ILE A 129 -5.72 3.66 4.77
N VAL A 130 -6.41 2.60 5.16
CA VAL A 130 -6.17 1.95 6.45
C VAL A 130 -4.77 1.34 6.50
N LEU A 131 -4.38 0.67 5.42
CA LEU A 131 -3.05 0.06 5.35
C LEU A 131 -1.97 1.12 5.48
N ARG A 132 -2.10 2.22 4.75
CA ARG A 132 -1.10 3.29 4.82
C ARG A 132 -0.97 3.83 6.24
N GLU A 133 -2.10 4.06 6.91
CA GLU A 133 -2.08 4.51 8.29
C GLU A 133 -1.37 3.52 9.20
N HIS A 134 -1.66 2.23 9.01
CA HIS A 134 -1.02 1.18 9.79
C HIS A 134 0.50 1.17 9.57
N LEU A 135 0.93 1.27 8.33
CA LEU A 135 2.36 1.27 8.01
C LEU A 135 3.06 2.50 8.56
N LEU A 136 2.35 3.61 8.68
CA LEU A 136 2.89 4.84 9.27
C LEU A 136 2.86 4.82 10.79
N GLY A 137 2.34 3.77 11.40
CA GLY A 137 2.30 3.64 12.85
C GLY A 137 1.17 4.39 13.53
N ARG A 138 0.09 4.62 12.81
CA ARG A 138 -1.04 5.39 13.34
C ARG A 138 -2.20 4.54 13.81
#